data_900d87af5f3c36b920ba866362a7184d
#
_entry.id   900d87af5f3c36b920ba866362a7184d
#
_cell.length_a   1.000
_cell.length_b   1.000
_cell.length_c   1.000
_cell.angle_alpha   90.00
_cell.angle_beta   90.00
_cell.angle_gamma   90.00
#
_symmetry.space_group_name_H-M   'P 1'
#
loop_
_entity.id
_entity.type
_entity.pdbx_description
1 polymer ?
#
loop_
_entity_poly.entity_id
_entity_poly.type
_entity_poly.pdbx_seq_one_letter_code
_entity_poly.pdbx_strand_id
1 'polypeptide(L)'
;MNYQHELKGIFLSNFNLQNFVNYLENDIDFPLIKTSLAPYGQVMNILLGDNKTIKYDFGFVWLMPQAVIGSFNNLINGHVTQFTSIMTEVDDFCNAVIKYSEAFKYLFIVSWSLPSYFRGIGLRDLKNEVGISNCLMRMNLRLADNFDTRKNIYLLDSQKWIGNAGEEAFSSKLWYLSKTPFNNIVFKQALKELKSAIKTISGDSKKMIILDLDDTLWGGILGDIGWENLKLGGHDFTGEAFVEFQSALKTLKEKGILLAIVSKNEEAIALEAILKHPEMILKKDDFIGSEINWDDKSKNILTLLKRVNIGPQSVVFIDDNPVERDRIRQSIPEVYVPEWPANKLEYTKALHKLNCFDIDGTSTEDLERTKLYLAENERNNLKSELNSVDDWLKSLRTVVTVETLNNQNLQRTVQLMNKTNQMNLITRRLTESELLSWVNQKNHKLWTFGVTDKFSNSGLTGILSIEFDDKIIRIFDFILSCRVMGRKIEEIMLNHVIQYSKKNGVDKIVAIYLPTPKNKPCFDFWISKSGFTFIEKENSFIWNFSKSVPEIANIEVINNS
;
A
#
# COMPACT_ATOMS: atom_id res chain seq x y z
N MET A 1 0.86 -2.26 -24.83
CA MET A 1 2.19 -1.71 -24.46
C MET A 1 2.11 -1.18 -23.05
N ASN A 2 2.83 -1.80 -22.12
CA ASN A 2 2.86 -1.37 -20.72
C ASN A 2 3.61 -0.04 -20.62
N TYR A 3 2.91 1.05 -20.37
CA TYR A 3 3.53 2.28 -19.87
C TYR A 3 3.91 2.06 -18.40
N GLN A 4 4.98 1.28 -18.17
CA GLN A 4 5.70 1.31 -16.91
C GLN A 4 6.54 2.59 -16.94
N HIS A 5 6.05 3.66 -16.32
CA HIS A 5 6.82 4.89 -16.15
C HIS A 5 8.08 4.55 -15.34
N GLU A 6 9.24 4.71 -15.97
CA GLU A 6 10.53 4.66 -15.29
C GLU A 6 10.60 5.88 -14.36
N LEU A 7 10.78 5.63 -13.06
CA LEU A 7 10.88 6.69 -12.06
C LEU A 7 12.30 7.27 -12.03
N LYS A 8 12.42 8.57 -11.99
CA LYS A 8 13.71 9.27 -11.88
C LYS A 8 13.97 9.66 -10.43
N GLY A 9 15.03 9.10 -9.84
CA GLY A 9 15.44 9.39 -8.47
C GLY A 9 16.79 10.14 -8.41
N ILE A 10 16.89 11.14 -7.51
CA ILE A 10 18.18 11.73 -7.14
C ILE A 10 18.65 11.18 -5.80
N PHE A 11 19.92 10.78 -5.74
CA PHE A 11 20.52 10.11 -4.60
C PHE A 11 21.62 10.98 -3.98
N LEU A 12 21.42 11.38 -2.73
CA LEU A 12 22.37 12.19 -1.95
C LEU A 12 23.05 11.33 -0.91
N SER A 13 24.39 11.39 -0.86
CA SER A 13 25.17 10.68 0.15
C SER A 13 26.50 11.37 0.41
N ASN A 14 27.04 11.17 1.61
CA ASN A 14 28.41 11.52 2.00
C ASN A 14 29.38 10.33 1.92
N PHE A 15 28.95 9.23 1.29
CA PHE A 15 29.77 8.08 0.94
C PHE A 15 29.40 7.59 -0.48
N ASN A 16 30.18 6.67 -1.01
CA ASN A 16 29.99 6.19 -2.37
C ASN A 16 28.76 5.24 -2.47
N LEU A 17 27.76 5.64 -3.26
CA LEU A 17 26.54 4.86 -3.53
C LEU A 17 26.56 4.14 -4.89
N GLN A 18 27.67 4.15 -5.65
CA GLN A 18 27.69 3.60 -7.01
C GLN A 18 27.19 2.16 -7.10
N ASN A 19 27.57 1.30 -6.14
CA ASN A 19 27.10 -0.08 -6.10
C ASN A 19 25.59 -0.16 -5.88
N PHE A 20 25.04 0.66 -5.01
CA PHE A 20 23.60 0.71 -4.76
C PHE A 20 22.82 1.16 -6.00
N VAL A 21 23.28 2.21 -6.64
CA VAL A 21 22.70 2.73 -7.89
C VAL A 21 22.77 1.68 -9.02
N ASN A 22 23.90 1.00 -9.17
CA ASN A 22 24.04 -0.08 -10.15
C ASN A 22 23.04 -1.23 -9.90
N TYR A 23 22.79 -1.58 -8.63
CA TYR A 23 21.76 -2.57 -8.31
C TYR A 23 20.35 -2.07 -8.67
N LEU A 24 20.02 -0.81 -8.41
CA LEU A 24 18.72 -0.22 -8.76
C LEU A 24 18.47 -0.20 -10.26
N GLU A 25 19.46 0.19 -11.06
CA GLU A 25 19.32 0.32 -12.52
C GLU A 25 19.29 -1.04 -13.24
N ASN A 26 19.96 -2.06 -12.68
CA ASN A 26 19.96 -3.42 -13.24
C ASN A 26 18.79 -4.28 -12.73
N ASP A 27 18.01 -3.84 -11.77
CA ASP A 27 16.87 -4.59 -11.27
C ASP A 27 15.65 -4.38 -12.16
N ILE A 28 15.23 -5.48 -12.80
CA ILE A 28 14.10 -5.52 -13.75
C ILE A 28 12.73 -5.55 -13.07
N ASP A 29 12.68 -5.73 -11.76
CA ASP A 29 11.41 -5.70 -11.02
C ASP A 29 10.85 -4.29 -10.93
N PHE A 30 9.55 -4.15 -11.13
CA PHE A 30 8.86 -2.86 -10.96
C PHE A 30 8.93 -2.36 -9.50
N PRO A 31 9.05 -1.03 -9.26
CA PRO A 31 9.22 0.05 -10.23
C PRO A 31 10.62 0.07 -10.85
N LEU A 32 10.71 0.38 -12.16
CA LEU A 32 11.98 0.67 -12.81
C LEU A 32 12.47 2.04 -12.37
N ILE A 33 13.73 2.14 -11.99
CA ILE A 33 14.29 3.37 -11.42
C ILE A 33 15.51 3.79 -12.23
N LYS A 34 15.45 5.01 -12.78
CA LYS A 34 16.60 5.71 -13.33
C LYS A 34 17.21 6.59 -12.27
N THR A 35 18.50 6.48 -12.08
CA THR A 35 19.18 7.13 -10.96
C THR A 35 20.01 8.33 -11.42
N SER A 36 20.17 9.29 -10.51
CA SER A 36 21.13 10.40 -10.63
C SER A 36 21.83 10.56 -9.29
N LEU A 37 23.15 10.49 -9.29
CA LEU A 37 23.95 10.74 -8.08
C LEU A 37 24.24 12.24 -7.94
N ALA A 38 23.98 12.77 -6.75
CA ALA A 38 24.40 14.11 -6.40
C ALA A 38 25.94 14.18 -6.24
N PRO A 39 26.56 15.33 -6.45
CA PRO A 39 28.00 15.50 -6.26
C PRO A 39 28.45 15.10 -4.84
N TYR A 40 29.49 14.29 -4.78
CA TYR A 40 30.05 13.81 -3.52
C TYR A 40 30.51 14.95 -2.62
N GLY A 41 30.25 14.84 -1.32
CA GLY A 41 30.68 15.80 -0.29
C GLY A 41 29.91 17.13 -0.26
N GLN A 42 28.89 17.31 -1.11
CA GLN A 42 28.12 18.56 -1.18
C GLN A 42 26.68 18.45 -0.60
N VAL A 43 26.45 17.48 0.27
CA VAL A 43 25.10 17.18 0.78
C VAL A 43 24.43 18.43 1.36
N MET A 44 25.05 19.11 2.32
CA MET A 44 24.46 20.29 2.96
C MET A 44 24.27 21.46 1.98
N ASN A 45 25.18 21.66 1.05
CA ASN A 45 25.04 22.69 0.02
C ASN A 45 23.83 22.42 -0.88
N ILE A 46 23.56 21.15 -1.19
CA ILE A 46 22.40 20.74 -2.00
C ILE A 46 21.11 20.89 -1.20
N LEU A 47 21.07 20.43 0.06
CA LEU A 47 19.90 20.54 0.92
C LEU A 47 19.48 22.01 1.18
N LEU A 48 20.46 22.91 1.29
CA LEU A 48 20.24 24.35 1.54
C LEU A 48 20.07 25.18 0.26
N GLY A 49 20.40 24.62 -0.90
CA GLY A 49 20.34 25.30 -2.20
C GLY A 49 18.94 25.67 -2.67
N ASP A 50 18.83 26.42 -3.76
CA ASP A 50 17.57 26.71 -4.43
C ASP A 50 17.22 25.57 -5.41
N ASN A 51 16.26 24.74 -5.01
CA ASN A 51 15.91 23.47 -5.66
C ASN A 51 14.70 23.57 -6.59
N LYS A 52 14.24 24.78 -6.98
CA LYS A 52 13.00 25.00 -7.75
C LYS A 52 12.98 24.39 -9.16
N THR A 53 14.13 23.97 -9.69
CA THR A 53 14.26 23.40 -11.04
C THR A 53 14.45 21.89 -11.08
N ILE A 54 14.31 21.20 -9.94
CA ILE A 54 14.52 19.75 -9.84
C ILE A 54 13.42 19.00 -10.59
N LYS A 55 13.81 18.13 -11.54
CA LYS A 55 12.90 17.29 -12.34
C LYS A 55 13.06 15.80 -12.01
N TYR A 56 12.95 15.45 -10.75
CA TYR A 56 12.98 14.06 -10.29
C TYR A 56 11.64 13.70 -9.62
N ASP A 57 11.24 12.44 -9.74
CA ASP A 57 10.02 11.92 -9.13
C ASP A 57 10.19 11.78 -7.62
N PHE A 58 11.40 11.43 -7.18
CA PHE A 58 11.71 11.31 -5.75
C PHE A 58 13.17 11.66 -5.44
N GLY A 59 13.43 11.98 -4.17
CA GLY A 59 14.77 12.10 -3.59
C GLY A 59 15.06 10.95 -2.61
N PHE A 60 16.33 10.56 -2.50
CA PHE A 60 16.82 9.56 -1.56
C PHE A 60 18.08 10.06 -0.87
N VAL A 61 18.06 10.15 0.46
CA VAL A 61 19.16 10.69 1.27
C VAL A 61 19.66 9.62 2.23
N TRP A 62 20.90 9.18 2.04
CA TRP A 62 21.56 8.19 2.89
C TRP A 62 22.92 8.67 3.36
N LEU A 63 23.03 8.95 4.65
CA LEU A 63 24.18 9.64 5.23
C LEU A 63 24.75 8.91 6.43
N MET A 64 26.06 8.97 6.59
CA MET A 64 26.73 8.67 7.86
C MET A 64 26.63 9.91 8.74
N PRO A 65 26.12 9.80 9.99
CA PRO A 65 25.77 10.94 10.83
C PRO A 65 26.95 11.84 11.18
N GLN A 66 28.13 11.27 11.39
CA GLN A 66 29.33 12.02 11.78
C GLN A 66 29.81 13.06 10.73
N ALA A 67 29.35 12.96 9.48
CA ALA A 67 29.73 13.89 8.44
C ALA A 67 28.76 15.08 8.30
N VAL A 68 27.61 15.03 8.97
CA VAL A 68 26.56 16.08 8.90
C VAL A 68 26.22 16.65 10.28
N ILE A 69 26.53 15.94 11.36
CA ILE A 69 26.36 16.38 12.75
C ILE A 69 27.73 16.49 13.39
N GLY A 70 28.31 17.68 13.36
CA GLY A 70 29.68 17.94 13.80
C GLY A 70 29.91 17.66 15.28
N SER A 71 28.95 18.05 16.13
CA SER A 71 28.99 17.75 17.56
C SER A 71 28.93 16.24 17.85
N PHE A 72 28.21 15.45 17.04
CA PHE A 72 28.22 13.99 17.17
C PHE A 72 29.56 13.38 16.75
N ASN A 73 30.17 13.93 15.68
CA ASN A 73 31.53 13.52 15.29
C ASN A 73 32.55 13.81 16.41
N ASN A 74 32.45 14.96 17.08
CA ASN A 74 33.29 15.28 18.24
C ASN A 74 33.10 14.27 19.38
N LEU A 75 31.83 13.91 19.68
CA LEU A 75 31.53 12.88 20.69
C LEU A 75 32.17 11.53 20.35
N ILE A 76 32.08 11.07 19.11
CA ILE A 76 32.69 9.82 18.62
C ILE A 76 34.23 9.85 18.81
N ASN A 77 34.84 11.00 18.59
CA ASN A 77 36.30 11.19 18.73
C ASN A 77 36.74 11.46 20.18
N GLY A 78 35.86 11.32 21.14
CA GLY A 78 36.17 11.43 22.58
C GLY A 78 36.25 12.87 23.11
N HIS A 79 35.81 13.87 22.32
CA HIS A 79 35.73 15.26 22.78
C HIS A 79 34.50 15.48 23.64
N VAL A 80 34.64 16.30 24.68
CA VAL A 80 33.51 16.72 25.53
C VAL A 80 32.52 17.52 24.67
N THR A 81 31.31 17.02 24.58
CA THR A 81 30.26 17.63 23.74
C THR A 81 28.97 17.68 24.53
N GLN A 82 28.26 18.82 24.45
CA GLN A 82 26.92 18.95 25.06
C GLN A 82 25.91 18.21 24.20
N PHE A 83 25.08 17.39 24.82
CA PHE A 83 24.02 16.64 24.15
C PHE A 83 23.01 17.56 23.44
N THR A 84 22.69 18.71 24.05
CA THR A 84 21.80 19.72 23.48
C THR A 84 22.33 20.28 22.15
N SER A 85 23.65 20.48 22.02
CA SER A 85 24.25 20.94 20.76
C SER A 85 24.05 19.91 19.62
N ILE A 86 24.17 18.62 19.93
CA ILE A 86 23.92 17.55 18.95
C ILE A 86 22.46 17.59 18.48
N MET A 87 21.51 17.70 19.42
CA MET A 87 20.09 17.73 19.07
C MET A 87 19.70 18.99 18.27
N THR A 88 20.31 20.16 18.56
CA THR A 88 20.13 21.36 17.77
C THR A 88 20.63 21.16 16.32
N GLU A 89 21.81 20.58 16.12
CA GLU A 89 22.32 20.27 14.78
C GLU A 89 21.43 19.26 14.04
N VAL A 90 20.80 18.31 14.74
CA VAL A 90 19.80 17.40 14.16
C VAL A 90 18.58 18.17 13.69
N ASP A 91 18.08 19.12 14.48
CA ASP A 91 16.94 19.97 14.10
C ASP A 91 17.26 20.84 12.89
N ASP A 92 18.47 21.44 12.84
CA ASP A 92 18.94 22.23 11.68
C ASP A 92 19.03 21.37 10.43
N PHE A 93 19.55 20.15 10.54
CA PHE A 93 19.56 19.18 9.46
C PHE A 93 18.13 18.85 9.00
N CYS A 94 17.22 18.57 9.93
CA CYS A 94 15.82 18.27 9.61
C CYS A 94 15.14 19.45 8.90
N ASN A 95 15.39 20.70 9.33
CA ASN A 95 14.86 21.89 8.68
C ASN A 95 15.36 22.03 7.23
N ALA A 96 16.65 21.73 6.98
CA ALA A 96 17.20 21.72 5.63
C ALA A 96 16.55 20.63 4.76
N VAL A 97 16.35 19.42 5.30
CA VAL A 97 15.66 18.31 4.64
C VAL A 97 14.21 18.66 4.31
N ILE A 98 13.50 19.27 5.25
CA ILE A 98 12.10 19.69 5.06
C ILE A 98 12.02 20.69 3.89
N LYS A 99 12.88 21.71 3.86
CA LYS A 99 12.94 22.66 2.76
C LYS A 99 13.27 21.97 1.42
N TYR A 100 14.21 21.04 1.42
CA TYR A 100 14.58 20.27 0.24
C TYR A 100 13.43 19.38 -0.26
N SER A 101 12.62 18.84 0.66
CA SER A 101 11.50 17.95 0.33
C SER A 101 10.41 18.63 -0.50
N GLU A 102 10.31 19.97 -0.47
CA GLU A 102 9.32 20.73 -1.24
C GLU A 102 9.52 20.59 -2.78
N ALA A 103 10.71 20.17 -3.21
CA ALA A 103 11.01 19.93 -4.61
C ALA A 103 10.59 18.53 -5.12
N PHE A 104 10.10 17.65 -4.24
CA PHE A 104 9.82 16.25 -4.56
C PHE A 104 8.41 15.84 -4.16
N LYS A 105 7.88 14.91 -4.93
CA LYS A 105 6.67 14.21 -4.54
C LYS A 105 6.90 13.32 -3.33
N TYR A 106 8.04 12.63 -3.28
CA TYR A 106 8.46 11.75 -2.20
C TYR A 106 9.94 11.96 -1.90
N LEU A 107 10.30 12.05 -0.62
CA LEU A 107 11.68 12.10 -0.16
C LEU A 107 11.91 10.97 0.84
N PHE A 108 12.86 10.09 0.54
CA PHE A 108 13.24 8.99 1.42
C PHE A 108 14.51 9.36 2.17
N ILE A 109 14.45 9.28 3.48
CA ILE A 109 15.58 9.52 4.38
C ILE A 109 15.93 8.20 5.05
N VAL A 110 17.20 7.84 5.06
CA VAL A 110 17.66 6.63 5.75
C VAL A 110 18.09 6.99 7.16
N SER A 111 17.61 6.24 8.16
CA SER A 111 18.01 6.41 9.56
C SER A 111 19.52 6.23 9.72
N TRP A 112 20.09 6.94 10.67
CA TRP A 112 21.53 6.90 10.91
C TRP A 112 22.00 5.64 11.61
N SER A 113 23.18 5.18 11.24
CA SER A 113 23.83 4.00 11.83
C SER A 113 25.33 4.21 11.99
N LEU A 114 25.90 3.45 12.90
CA LEU A 114 27.34 3.31 13.06
C LEU A 114 27.74 1.85 12.75
N PRO A 115 29.02 1.60 12.39
CA PRO A 115 29.49 0.24 12.20
C PRO A 115 29.25 -0.65 13.42
N SER A 116 28.76 -1.87 13.20
CA SER A 116 28.48 -2.84 14.28
C SER A 116 29.68 -3.22 15.15
N TYR A 117 30.88 -3.13 14.59
CA TYR A 117 32.14 -3.33 15.33
C TYR A 117 32.53 -2.13 16.21
N PHE A 118 31.85 -0.98 16.08
CA PHE A 118 32.13 0.20 16.89
C PHE A 118 31.58 0.03 18.30
N ARG A 119 32.44 -0.20 19.25
CA ARG A 119 32.07 -0.51 20.65
C ARG A 119 31.65 0.72 21.46
N GLY A 120 31.82 1.93 20.94
CA GLY A 120 31.57 3.17 21.68
C GLY A 120 32.44 3.27 22.94
N ILE A 121 31.83 3.67 24.05
CA ILE A 121 32.50 3.80 25.36
C ILE A 121 32.22 2.62 26.32
N GLY A 122 31.83 1.47 25.76
CA GLY A 122 31.63 0.23 26.51
C GLY A 122 30.42 0.28 27.45
N LEU A 123 30.57 -0.03 28.74
CA LEU A 123 29.47 -0.11 29.71
C LEU A 123 28.65 1.18 29.84
N ARG A 124 29.21 2.31 29.47
CA ARG A 124 28.52 3.62 29.55
C ARG A 124 27.85 4.03 28.23
N ASP A 125 27.92 3.20 27.19
CA ASP A 125 27.48 3.58 25.83
C ASP A 125 25.97 3.76 25.72
N LEU A 126 25.20 3.16 26.61
CA LEU A 126 23.73 3.41 26.71
C LEU A 126 23.36 4.46 27.78
N LYS A 127 24.36 5.04 28.49
CA LYS A 127 24.07 6.02 29.52
C LYS A 127 23.62 7.34 28.91
N ASN A 128 22.55 7.92 29.48
CA ASN A 128 21.99 9.20 29.04
C ASN A 128 23.04 10.31 29.01
N GLU A 129 23.05 11.14 28.00
CA GLU A 129 23.92 12.31 27.77
C GLU A 129 25.45 12.00 27.75
N VAL A 130 25.82 10.72 27.74
CA VAL A 130 27.21 10.29 27.75
C VAL A 130 27.47 9.28 26.64
N GLY A 131 26.58 8.34 26.47
CA GLY A 131 26.76 7.19 25.58
C GLY A 131 26.56 7.53 24.11
N ILE A 132 27.44 7.03 23.24
CA ILE A 132 27.39 7.24 21.80
C ILE A 132 26.17 6.53 21.22
N SER A 133 25.90 5.28 21.60
CA SER A 133 24.71 4.54 21.17
C SER A 133 23.42 5.18 21.68
N ASN A 134 23.39 5.65 22.94
CA ASN A 134 22.24 6.40 23.44
C ASN A 134 21.98 7.68 22.62
N CYS A 135 23.04 8.42 22.31
CA CYS A 135 22.97 9.62 21.49
C CYS A 135 22.41 9.30 20.09
N LEU A 136 22.95 8.29 19.41
CA LEU A 136 22.50 7.88 18.08
C LEU A 136 21.01 7.47 18.05
N MET A 137 20.56 6.70 19.05
CA MET A 137 19.13 6.35 19.19
C MET A 137 18.25 7.59 19.30
N ARG A 138 18.65 8.57 20.13
CA ARG A 138 17.90 9.83 20.29
C ARG A 138 17.93 10.70 19.03
N MET A 139 19.06 10.73 18.32
CA MET A 139 19.14 11.41 17.02
C MET A 139 18.15 10.80 16.01
N ASN A 140 18.04 9.46 15.92
CA ASN A 140 17.08 8.81 15.05
C ASN A 140 15.63 9.03 15.48
N LEU A 141 15.31 9.02 16.76
CA LEU A 141 13.99 9.40 17.27
C LEU A 141 13.68 10.87 16.92
N ARG A 142 14.67 11.76 17.07
CA ARG A 142 14.50 13.17 16.71
C ARG A 142 14.23 13.38 15.22
N LEU A 143 14.86 12.57 14.33
CA LEU A 143 14.48 12.53 12.90
C LEU A 143 13.01 12.15 12.71
N ALA A 144 12.59 11.06 13.38
CA ALA A 144 11.21 10.59 13.28
C ALA A 144 10.22 11.67 13.74
N ASP A 145 10.46 12.29 14.90
CA ASP A 145 9.61 13.36 15.46
C ASP A 145 9.50 14.57 14.53
N ASN A 146 10.63 15.02 13.95
CA ASN A 146 10.63 16.17 13.03
C ASN A 146 9.91 15.89 11.71
N PHE A 147 9.91 14.64 11.25
CA PHE A 147 9.28 14.27 9.97
C PHE A 147 7.86 13.73 10.10
N ASP A 148 7.37 13.42 11.30
CA ASP A 148 6.07 12.78 11.55
C ASP A 148 4.90 13.50 10.87
N THR A 149 4.90 14.83 10.90
CA THR A 149 3.84 15.65 10.28
C THR A 149 4.05 15.88 8.78
N ARG A 150 5.15 15.40 8.19
CA ARG A 150 5.53 15.64 6.80
C ARG A 150 5.17 14.46 5.92
N LYS A 151 4.06 14.55 5.21
CA LYS A 151 3.46 13.46 4.43
C LYS A 151 4.23 13.05 3.16
N ASN A 152 5.21 13.84 2.75
CA ASN A 152 6.08 13.53 1.61
C ASN A 152 7.48 13.09 2.02
N ILE A 153 7.79 12.98 3.33
CA ILE A 153 9.07 12.49 3.85
C ILE A 153 8.87 11.14 4.50
N TYR A 154 9.65 10.15 4.08
CA TYR A 154 9.60 8.76 4.57
C TYR A 154 10.94 8.37 5.16
N LEU A 155 10.94 7.97 6.43
CA LEU A 155 12.14 7.50 7.11
C LEU A 155 12.28 5.98 6.94
N LEU A 156 13.38 5.52 6.34
CA LEU A 156 13.70 4.12 6.13
C LEU A 156 14.67 3.64 7.21
N ASP A 157 14.37 2.48 7.81
CA ASP A 157 15.11 1.95 8.95
C ASP A 157 16.34 1.12 8.50
N SER A 158 17.53 1.75 8.50
CA SER A 158 18.78 1.08 8.17
C SER A 158 19.20 -0.01 9.18
N GLN A 159 18.71 0.04 10.42
CA GLN A 159 19.07 -0.93 11.45
C GLN A 159 18.61 -2.35 11.07
N LYS A 160 17.45 -2.46 10.41
CA LYS A 160 16.96 -3.75 9.89
C LYS A 160 17.89 -4.33 8.83
N TRP A 161 18.42 -3.49 7.94
CA TRP A 161 19.32 -3.95 6.87
C TRP A 161 20.66 -4.42 7.44
N ILE A 162 21.19 -3.66 8.40
CA ILE A 162 22.43 -3.97 9.12
C ILE A 162 22.25 -5.23 9.96
N GLY A 163 21.16 -5.33 10.72
CA GLY A 163 20.85 -6.51 11.54
C GLY A 163 20.73 -7.79 10.70
N ASN A 164 20.10 -7.71 9.53
CA ASN A 164 20.00 -8.86 8.61
C ASN A 164 21.36 -9.27 8.00
N ALA A 165 22.28 -8.32 7.80
CA ALA A 165 23.61 -8.60 7.29
C ALA A 165 24.61 -9.02 8.40
N GLY A 166 24.29 -8.73 9.67
CA GLY A 166 25.11 -9.07 10.82
C GLY A 166 26.51 -8.45 10.75
N GLU A 167 27.54 -9.24 11.08
CA GLU A 167 28.93 -8.77 11.08
C GLU A 167 29.43 -8.35 9.70
N GLU A 168 28.82 -8.87 8.63
CA GLU A 168 29.17 -8.54 7.25
C GLU A 168 28.58 -7.21 6.77
N ALA A 169 27.78 -6.51 7.58
CA ALA A 169 27.10 -5.28 7.16
C ALA A 169 28.07 -4.20 6.69
N PHE A 170 29.19 -4.04 7.37
CA PHE A 170 30.20 -3.03 7.09
C PHE A 170 31.48 -3.67 6.54
N SER A 171 32.14 -2.97 5.59
CA SER A 171 33.36 -3.45 4.96
C SER A 171 34.48 -2.40 5.05
N SER A 172 35.44 -2.63 5.94
CA SER A 172 36.63 -1.78 6.01
C SER A 172 37.42 -1.76 4.70
N LYS A 173 37.47 -2.90 3.99
CA LYS A 173 38.13 -2.98 2.67
C LYS A 173 37.47 -2.04 1.68
N LEU A 174 36.15 -2.09 1.53
CA LEU A 174 35.42 -1.21 0.60
C LEU A 174 35.50 0.25 1.03
N TRP A 175 35.49 0.51 2.34
CA TRP A 175 35.67 1.89 2.85
C TRP A 175 36.99 2.49 2.43
N TYR A 176 38.11 1.79 2.57
CA TYR A 176 39.40 2.30 2.19
C TYR A 176 39.59 2.39 0.68
N LEU A 177 39.09 1.42 -0.07
CA LEU A 177 39.22 1.39 -1.54
C LEU A 177 38.35 2.41 -2.26
N SER A 178 37.11 2.61 -1.82
CA SER A 178 36.10 3.34 -2.59
C SER A 178 35.17 4.23 -1.76
N LYS A 179 35.44 4.40 -0.46
CA LYS A 179 34.54 5.13 0.46
C LYS A 179 33.13 4.56 0.51
N THR A 180 33.01 3.24 0.37
CA THR A 180 31.76 2.49 0.47
C THR A 180 31.71 1.79 1.82
N PRO A 181 30.90 2.24 2.80
CA PRO A 181 30.91 1.67 4.15
C PRO A 181 30.26 0.30 4.23
N PHE A 182 29.24 0.06 3.40
CA PHE A 182 28.38 -1.12 3.47
C PHE A 182 28.78 -2.19 2.48
N ASN A 183 28.55 -3.45 2.87
CA ASN A 183 28.62 -4.60 1.97
C ASN A 183 27.37 -4.64 1.04
N ASN A 184 27.51 -5.35 -0.05
CA ASN A 184 26.45 -5.54 -1.06
C ASN A 184 25.15 -6.12 -0.48
N ILE A 185 25.21 -6.89 0.61
CA ILE A 185 24.03 -7.43 1.31
C ILE A 185 23.13 -6.30 1.79
N VAL A 186 23.71 -5.25 2.40
CA VAL A 186 22.98 -4.08 2.90
C VAL A 186 22.35 -3.30 1.73
N PHE A 187 23.08 -3.10 0.64
CA PHE A 187 22.55 -2.43 -0.55
C PHE A 187 21.38 -3.17 -1.20
N LYS A 188 21.44 -4.51 -1.25
CA LYS A 188 20.33 -5.33 -1.76
C LYS A 188 19.08 -5.25 -0.86
N GLN A 189 19.27 -5.15 0.47
CA GLN A 189 18.14 -4.92 1.39
C GLN A 189 17.56 -3.51 1.20
N ALA A 190 18.39 -2.49 1.14
CA ALA A 190 17.96 -1.11 0.90
C ALA A 190 17.18 -0.96 -0.42
N LEU A 191 17.61 -1.68 -1.49
CA LEU A 191 16.89 -1.72 -2.76
C LEU A 191 15.48 -2.27 -2.59
N LYS A 192 15.35 -3.42 -1.91
CA LYS A 192 14.06 -4.05 -1.66
C LYS A 192 13.12 -3.13 -0.87
N GLU A 193 13.64 -2.50 0.18
CA GLU A 193 12.87 -1.56 1.02
C GLU A 193 12.45 -0.31 0.25
N LEU A 194 13.35 0.31 -0.52
CA LEU A 194 13.01 1.47 -1.33
C LEU A 194 11.91 1.14 -2.36
N LYS A 195 12.06 0.03 -3.10
CA LYS A 195 11.04 -0.40 -4.07
C LYS A 195 9.72 -0.75 -3.39
N SER A 196 9.75 -1.38 -2.21
CA SER A 196 8.56 -1.67 -1.42
C SER A 196 7.86 -0.37 -0.98
N ALA A 197 8.60 0.58 -0.43
CA ALA A 197 8.07 1.88 -0.02
C ALA A 197 7.40 2.60 -1.20
N ILE A 198 8.03 2.64 -2.37
CA ILE A 198 7.45 3.23 -3.58
C ILE A 198 6.17 2.51 -4.01
N LYS A 199 6.14 1.16 -4.01
CA LYS A 199 4.93 0.37 -4.30
C LYS A 199 3.80 0.69 -3.32
N THR A 200 4.12 0.77 -2.04
CA THR A 200 3.16 1.07 -0.97
C THR A 200 2.51 2.43 -1.18
N ILE A 201 3.31 3.46 -1.37
CA ILE A 201 2.84 4.83 -1.61
C ILE A 201 2.03 4.93 -2.92
N SER A 202 2.42 4.15 -3.94
CA SER A 202 1.70 4.08 -5.22
C SER A 202 0.42 3.24 -5.17
N GLY A 203 0.09 2.62 -4.03
CA GLY A 203 -1.10 1.78 -3.86
C GLY A 203 -1.00 0.40 -4.52
N ASP A 204 0.21 -0.08 -4.79
CA ASP A 204 0.48 -1.39 -5.39
C ASP A 204 0.80 -2.48 -4.36
N SER A 205 0.57 -2.23 -3.06
CA SER A 205 0.68 -3.24 -2.01
C SER A 205 -0.32 -4.39 -2.22
N LYS A 206 0.08 -5.58 -1.80
CA LYS A 206 -0.81 -6.74 -1.78
C LYS A 206 -1.88 -6.57 -0.71
N LYS A 207 -3.09 -7.07 -0.99
CA LYS A 207 -4.28 -6.87 -0.14
C LYS A 207 -4.83 -8.17 0.43
N MET A 208 -4.39 -9.31 -0.10
CA MET A 208 -4.97 -10.61 0.21
C MET A 208 -3.91 -11.70 0.20
N ILE A 209 -4.03 -12.63 1.14
CA ILE A 209 -3.29 -13.89 1.16
C ILE A 209 -4.28 -15.02 0.93
N ILE A 210 -4.01 -15.86 -0.06
CA ILE A 210 -4.68 -17.13 -0.27
C ILE A 210 -3.78 -18.23 0.26
N LEU A 211 -4.31 -19.10 1.10
CA LEU A 211 -3.60 -20.13 1.83
C LEU A 211 -4.09 -21.51 1.44
N ASP A 212 -3.18 -22.45 1.25
CA ASP A 212 -3.50 -23.86 1.36
C ASP A 212 -3.72 -24.28 2.84
N LEU A 213 -4.16 -25.48 3.10
CA LEU A 213 -4.43 -26.02 4.43
C LEU A 213 -3.36 -27.01 4.89
N ASP A 214 -3.35 -28.21 4.30
CA ASP A 214 -2.48 -29.32 4.69
C ASP A 214 -1.01 -28.94 4.54
N ASP A 215 -0.22 -29.20 5.56
CA ASP A 215 1.19 -28.80 5.64
C ASP A 215 1.48 -27.30 5.44
N THR A 216 0.43 -26.48 5.38
CA THR A 216 0.52 -25.00 5.27
C THR A 216 -0.03 -24.31 6.53
N LEU A 217 -1.28 -24.55 6.94
CA LEU A 217 -1.86 -24.00 8.18
C LEU A 217 -1.72 -24.93 9.38
N TRP A 218 -1.57 -26.20 9.14
CA TRP A 218 -1.31 -27.26 10.12
C TRP A 218 -0.41 -28.33 9.52
N GLY A 219 0.20 -29.16 10.33
CA GLY A 219 1.03 -30.27 9.85
C GLY A 219 0.22 -31.54 9.70
N GLY A 220 0.42 -32.23 8.57
CA GLY A 220 -0.24 -33.47 8.19
C GLY A 220 -1.35 -33.27 7.18
N ILE A 221 -1.78 -34.41 6.60
CA ILE A 221 -2.86 -34.48 5.59
C ILE A 221 -4.16 -34.80 6.33
N LEU A 222 -5.08 -33.85 6.38
CA LEU A 222 -6.31 -33.94 7.16
C LEU A 222 -7.14 -35.18 6.82
N GLY A 223 -7.28 -35.51 5.54
CA GLY A 223 -8.03 -36.67 5.07
C GLY A 223 -7.48 -38.02 5.53
N ASP A 224 -6.17 -38.10 5.84
CA ASP A 224 -5.50 -39.32 6.23
C ASP A 224 -5.52 -39.54 7.75
N ILE A 225 -5.40 -38.47 8.54
CA ILE A 225 -5.15 -38.59 9.98
C ILE A 225 -6.28 -38.07 10.88
N GLY A 226 -7.26 -37.35 10.31
CA GLY A 226 -8.31 -36.68 11.06
C GLY A 226 -7.82 -35.40 11.77
N TRP A 227 -8.75 -34.52 12.15
CA TRP A 227 -8.42 -33.25 12.75
C TRP A 227 -7.78 -33.35 14.16
N GLU A 228 -8.10 -34.43 14.90
CA GLU A 228 -7.57 -34.72 16.23
C GLU A 228 -6.06 -35.00 16.24
N ASN A 229 -5.53 -35.45 15.12
CA ASN A 229 -4.12 -35.85 14.96
C ASN A 229 -3.28 -34.84 14.15
N LEU A 230 -3.86 -33.70 13.76
CA LEU A 230 -3.12 -32.66 13.11
C LEU A 230 -2.04 -32.10 14.02
N LYS A 231 -0.87 -31.79 13.47
CA LYS A 231 0.20 -31.12 14.20
C LYS A 231 -0.10 -29.62 14.26
N LEU A 232 -0.68 -29.18 15.36
CA LEU A 232 -1.02 -27.80 15.64
C LEU A 232 -1.02 -27.57 17.15
N GLY A 233 -0.01 -26.89 17.70
CA GLY A 233 0.23 -26.75 19.13
C GLY A 233 0.64 -28.06 19.81
N GLY A 234 0.16 -28.33 21.01
CA GLY A 234 0.26 -29.63 21.66
C GLY A 234 1.64 -30.04 22.16
N HIS A 235 2.52 -29.11 22.46
CA HIS A 235 3.91 -29.37 22.91
C HIS A 235 4.80 -30.09 21.86
N ASP A 236 4.38 -30.10 20.59
CA ASP A 236 5.23 -30.47 19.46
C ASP A 236 5.79 -29.21 18.81
N PHE A 237 7.12 -29.17 18.64
CA PHE A 237 7.78 -27.97 18.08
C PHE A 237 7.29 -27.60 16.68
N THR A 238 6.86 -28.58 15.88
CA THR A 238 6.25 -28.33 14.57
C THR A 238 4.85 -27.75 14.73
N GLY A 239 4.06 -28.31 15.64
CA GLY A 239 2.72 -27.80 15.97
C GLY A 239 2.75 -26.38 16.51
N GLU A 240 3.71 -26.05 17.38
CA GLU A 240 3.93 -24.69 17.88
C GLU A 240 4.29 -23.71 16.76
N ALA A 241 5.13 -24.13 15.79
CA ALA A 241 5.49 -23.30 14.65
C ALA A 241 4.26 -22.95 13.77
N PHE A 242 3.31 -23.86 13.59
CA PHE A 242 2.08 -23.56 12.89
C PHE A 242 1.17 -22.61 13.68
N VAL A 243 1.10 -22.72 15.01
CA VAL A 243 0.38 -21.76 15.86
C VAL A 243 0.97 -20.35 15.73
N GLU A 244 2.31 -20.25 15.77
CA GLU A 244 3.01 -18.98 15.58
C GLU A 244 2.75 -18.38 14.18
N PHE A 245 2.79 -19.22 13.14
CA PHE A 245 2.49 -18.81 11.78
C PHE A 245 1.05 -18.30 11.63
N GLN A 246 0.06 -19.01 12.19
CA GLN A 246 -1.33 -18.56 12.21
C GLN A 246 -1.49 -17.24 12.98
N SER A 247 -0.78 -17.05 14.09
CA SER A 247 -0.79 -15.81 14.87
C SER A 247 -0.23 -14.63 14.06
N ALA A 248 0.83 -14.86 13.29
CA ALA A 248 1.39 -13.85 12.39
C ALA A 248 0.42 -13.50 11.25
N LEU A 249 -0.26 -14.48 10.65
CA LEU A 249 -1.33 -14.27 9.66
C LEU A 249 -2.50 -13.45 10.26
N LYS A 250 -2.91 -13.78 11.48
CA LYS A 250 -3.95 -13.02 12.18
C LYS A 250 -3.55 -11.59 12.43
N THR A 251 -2.29 -11.34 12.79
CA THR A 251 -1.74 -9.98 12.92
C THR A 251 -1.82 -9.20 11.59
N LEU A 252 -1.53 -9.84 10.45
CA LEU A 252 -1.69 -9.21 9.14
C LEU A 252 -3.16 -8.94 8.83
N LYS A 253 -4.06 -9.85 9.15
CA LYS A 253 -5.51 -9.66 8.99
C LYS A 253 -6.01 -8.46 9.81
N GLU A 254 -5.56 -8.29 11.03
CA GLU A 254 -5.90 -7.14 11.88
C GLU A 254 -5.35 -5.81 11.33
N LYS A 255 -4.28 -5.86 10.55
CA LYS A 255 -3.77 -4.71 9.77
C LYS A 255 -4.53 -4.48 8.44
N GLY A 256 -5.59 -5.26 8.16
CA GLY A 256 -6.44 -5.13 6.99
C GLY A 256 -6.02 -5.95 5.78
N ILE A 257 -5.14 -6.94 5.93
CA ILE A 257 -4.85 -7.93 4.89
C ILE A 257 -5.93 -9.02 4.96
N LEU A 258 -6.55 -9.30 3.82
CA LEU A 258 -7.59 -10.31 3.71
C LEU A 258 -6.99 -11.71 3.67
N LEU A 259 -7.63 -12.66 4.33
CA LEU A 259 -7.26 -14.08 4.27
C LEU A 259 -8.35 -14.89 3.54
N ALA A 260 -7.93 -15.86 2.74
CA ALA A 260 -8.84 -16.83 2.12
C ALA A 260 -8.16 -18.19 1.97
N ILE A 261 -8.94 -19.22 1.74
CA ILE A 261 -8.49 -20.60 1.63
C ILE A 261 -8.73 -21.11 0.21
N VAL A 262 -7.69 -21.75 -0.38
CA VAL A 262 -7.81 -22.57 -1.59
C VAL A 262 -7.04 -23.85 -1.37
N SER A 263 -7.75 -24.96 -1.16
CA SER A 263 -7.16 -26.24 -0.80
C SER A 263 -7.81 -27.42 -1.52
N LYS A 264 -7.03 -28.44 -1.83
CA LYS A 264 -7.51 -29.74 -2.29
C LYS A 264 -7.86 -30.60 -1.08
N ASN A 265 -9.10 -30.52 -0.65
CA ASN A 265 -9.59 -31.22 0.54
C ASN A 265 -11.11 -31.42 0.46
N GLU A 266 -11.69 -32.13 1.41
CA GLU A 266 -13.13 -32.18 1.60
C GLU A 266 -13.58 -31.01 2.45
N GLU A 267 -14.46 -30.16 1.93
CA GLU A 267 -14.84 -28.90 2.57
C GLU A 267 -15.40 -29.08 3.97
N ALA A 268 -16.30 -30.05 4.14
CA ALA A 268 -16.95 -30.31 5.44
C ALA A 268 -15.93 -30.67 6.52
N ILE A 269 -14.98 -31.57 6.20
CA ILE A 269 -13.92 -32.01 7.11
C ILE A 269 -12.95 -30.88 7.45
N ALA A 270 -12.57 -30.10 6.43
CA ALA A 270 -11.67 -28.95 6.63
C ALA A 270 -12.29 -27.87 7.51
N LEU A 271 -13.56 -27.54 7.30
CA LEU A 271 -14.27 -26.58 8.14
C LEU A 271 -14.49 -27.13 9.58
N GLU A 272 -14.68 -28.43 9.73
CA GLU A 272 -14.75 -29.08 11.04
C GLU A 272 -13.43 -28.96 11.80
N ALA A 273 -12.28 -29.18 11.14
CA ALA A 273 -10.96 -28.99 11.71
C ALA A 273 -10.74 -27.54 12.19
N ILE A 274 -11.09 -26.53 11.36
CA ILE A 274 -11.00 -25.12 11.72
C ILE A 274 -11.88 -24.77 12.93
N LEU A 275 -13.04 -25.39 13.04
CA LEU A 275 -14.00 -25.13 14.12
C LEU A 275 -13.60 -25.81 15.43
N LYS A 276 -13.20 -27.10 15.37
CA LYS A 276 -13.07 -27.97 16.54
C LYS A 276 -11.66 -28.04 17.10
N HIS A 277 -10.61 -27.86 16.28
CA HIS A 277 -9.25 -28.03 16.80
C HIS A 277 -8.94 -26.97 17.86
N PRO A 278 -8.56 -27.38 19.11
CA PRO A 278 -8.44 -26.48 20.26
C PRO A 278 -7.35 -25.40 20.06
N GLU A 279 -6.25 -25.74 19.39
CA GLU A 279 -5.10 -24.86 19.16
C GLU A 279 -5.24 -24.02 17.85
N MET A 280 -6.37 -24.12 17.15
CA MET A 280 -6.60 -23.33 15.93
C MET A 280 -6.76 -21.84 16.28
N ILE A 281 -5.83 -21.00 15.81
CA ILE A 281 -5.82 -19.55 16.05
C ILE A 281 -6.78 -18.82 15.08
N LEU A 282 -6.70 -19.18 13.80
CA LEU A 282 -7.57 -18.62 12.77
C LEU A 282 -8.93 -19.32 12.81
N LYS A 283 -9.99 -18.54 12.86
CA LYS A 283 -11.38 -19.03 12.87
C LYS A 283 -12.03 -18.79 11.51
N LYS A 284 -13.17 -19.42 11.26
CA LYS A 284 -13.90 -19.28 9.99
C LYS A 284 -14.11 -17.82 9.58
N ASP A 285 -14.43 -16.95 10.53
CA ASP A 285 -14.70 -15.53 10.29
C ASP A 285 -13.43 -14.69 10.03
N ASP A 286 -12.24 -15.27 10.15
CA ASP A 286 -11.01 -14.63 9.74
C ASP A 286 -10.77 -14.71 8.21
N PHE A 287 -11.48 -15.61 7.52
CA PHE A 287 -11.39 -15.81 6.08
C PHE A 287 -12.58 -15.19 5.36
N ILE A 288 -12.30 -14.42 4.31
CA ILE A 288 -13.35 -13.80 3.48
C ILE A 288 -14.00 -14.77 2.50
N GLY A 289 -13.45 -15.96 2.34
CA GLY A 289 -13.98 -17.02 1.49
C GLY A 289 -13.06 -18.21 1.40
N SER A 290 -13.62 -19.31 0.92
CA SER A 290 -12.90 -20.56 0.70
C SER A 290 -13.34 -21.21 -0.61
N GLU A 291 -12.42 -21.91 -1.27
CA GLU A 291 -12.63 -22.89 -2.32
C GLU A 291 -11.89 -24.17 -1.91
N ILE A 292 -12.60 -25.06 -1.25
CA ILE A 292 -12.05 -26.31 -0.73
C ILE A 292 -12.72 -27.45 -1.48
N ASN A 293 -12.02 -27.98 -2.47
CA ASN A 293 -12.49 -29.04 -3.35
C ASN A 293 -11.31 -29.64 -4.13
N TRP A 294 -11.54 -30.68 -4.91
CA TRP A 294 -10.51 -31.38 -5.69
C TRP A 294 -10.24 -30.79 -7.07
N ASP A 295 -10.86 -29.67 -7.42
CA ASP A 295 -10.62 -28.95 -8.65
C ASP A 295 -9.21 -28.33 -8.67
N ASP A 296 -8.81 -27.86 -9.82
CA ASP A 296 -7.55 -27.13 -10.02
C ASP A 296 -7.48 -25.85 -9.18
N LYS A 297 -6.40 -25.68 -8.41
CA LYS A 297 -6.24 -24.50 -7.53
C LYS A 297 -6.25 -23.18 -8.34
N SER A 298 -5.76 -23.15 -9.56
CA SER A 298 -5.78 -21.94 -10.40
C SER A 298 -7.22 -21.53 -10.76
N LYS A 299 -8.07 -22.49 -11.10
CA LYS A 299 -9.50 -22.26 -11.36
C LYS A 299 -10.22 -21.77 -10.10
N ASN A 300 -9.93 -22.39 -8.95
CA ASN A 300 -10.48 -22.04 -7.67
C ASN A 300 -10.07 -20.62 -7.23
N ILE A 301 -8.81 -20.25 -7.41
CA ILE A 301 -8.33 -18.89 -7.16
C ILE A 301 -9.11 -17.88 -8.01
N LEU A 302 -9.24 -18.10 -9.33
CA LEU A 302 -9.97 -17.19 -10.20
C LEU A 302 -11.45 -17.07 -9.83
N THR A 303 -12.10 -18.17 -9.44
CA THR A 303 -13.48 -18.20 -8.97
C THR A 303 -13.64 -17.38 -7.68
N LEU A 304 -12.77 -17.61 -6.71
CA LEU A 304 -12.74 -16.85 -5.47
C LEU A 304 -12.54 -15.36 -5.72
N LEU A 305 -11.54 -14.99 -6.52
CA LEU A 305 -11.22 -13.59 -6.81
C LEU A 305 -12.36 -12.86 -7.52
N LYS A 306 -13.07 -13.54 -8.43
CA LYS A 306 -14.28 -13.02 -9.08
C LYS A 306 -15.40 -12.78 -8.06
N ARG A 307 -15.62 -13.73 -7.13
CA ARG A 307 -16.64 -13.63 -6.10
C ARG A 307 -16.39 -12.47 -5.14
N VAL A 308 -15.12 -12.26 -4.72
CA VAL A 308 -14.74 -11.19 -3.80
C VAL A 308 -14.35 -9.88 -4.50
N ASN A 309 -14.42 -9.82 -5.81
CA ASN A 309 -14.08 -8.65 -6.63
C ASN A 309 -12.67 -8.09 -6.34
N ILE A 310 -11.68 -8.95 -6.29
CA ILE A 310 -10.26 -8.60 -6.09
C ILE A 310 -9.46 -9.02 -7.32
N GLY A 311 -8.63 -8.12 -7.84
CA GLY A 311 -7.75 -8.43 -8.96
C GLY A 311 -6.57 -9.32 -8.54
N PRO A 312 -6.12 -10.27 -9.39
CA PRO A 312 -5.04 -11.21 -9.07
C PRO A 312 -3.71 -10.52 -8.72
N GLN A 313 -3.45 -9.33 -9.27
CA GLN A 313 -2.27 -8.53 -8.95
C GLN A 313 -2.18 -8.08 -7.49
N SER A 314 -3.27 -8.14 -6.73
CA SER A 314 -3.33 -7.76 -5.31
C SER A 314 -3.19 -8.95 -4.35
N VAL A 315 -2.86 -10.13 -4.86
CA VAL A 315 -2.90 -11.41 -4.13
C VAL A 315 -1.52 -11.99 -3.94
N VAL A 316 -1.33 -12.63 -2.79
CA VAL A 316 -0.22 -13.55 -2.50
C VAL A 316 -0.82 -14.94 -2.32
N PHE A 317 -0.21 -15.96 -2.94
CA PHE A 317 -0.58 -17.36 -2.73
C PHE A 317 0.53 -18.09 -1.99
N ILE A 318 0.18 -18.74 -0.89
CA ILE A 318 1.09 -19.52 -0.04
C ILE A 318 0.63 -20.98 0.00
N ASP A 319 1.54 -21.86 -0.34
CA ASP A 319 1.32 -23.30 -0.43
C ASP A 319 2.67 -23.98 -0.16
N ASP A 320 2.68 -25.09 0.58
CA ASP A 320 3.91 -25.83 0.86
C ASP A 320 4.41 -26.62 -0.35
N ASN A 321 3.50 -27.04 -1.24
CA ASN A 321 3.81 -27.85 -2.40
C ASN A 321 4.42 -27.00 -3.55
N PRO A 322 5.69 -27.21 -3.92
CA PRO A 322 6.33 -26.47 -4.99
C PRO A 322 5.65 -26.65 -6.34
N VAL A 323 5.04 -27.82 -6.63
CA VAL A 323 4.35 -28.08 -7.88
C VAL A 323 3.11 -27.20 -8.03
N GLU A 324 2.32 -27.05 -6.96
CA GLU A 324 1.15 -26.17 -6.96
C GLU A 324 1.59 -24.70 -7.09
N ARG A 325 2.65 -24.28 -6.40
CA ARG A 325 3.20 -22.92 -6.53
C ARG A 325 3.61 -22.63 -7.98
N ASP A 326 4.36 -23.53 -8.62
CA ASP A 326 4.80 -23.34 -10.01
C ASP A 326 3.63 -23.33 -10.99
N ARG A 327 2.62 -24.16 -10.73
CA ARG A 327 1.39 -24.16 -11.52
C ARG A 327 0.65 -22.82 -11.46
N ILE A 328 0.54 -22.22 -10.26
CA ILE A 328 -0.09 -20.90 -10.12
C ILE A 328 0.75 -19.81 -10.78
N ARG A 329 2.08 -19.81 -10.65
CA ARG A 329 2.96 -18.87 -11.35
C ARG A 329 2.77 -18.89 -12.87
N GLN A 330 2.56 -20.07 -13.44
CA GLN A 330 2.35 -20.22 -14.88
C GLN A 330 0.93 -19.85 -15.32
N SER A 331 -0.08 -20.24 -14.53
CA SER A 331 -1.48 -20.07 -14.90
C SER A 331 -2.02 -18.66 -14.61
N ILE A 332 -1.51 -17.99 -13.56
CA ILE A 332 -1.96 -16.66 -13.12
C ILE A 332 -0.73 -15.81 -12.74
N PRO A 333 0.05 -15.34 -13.72
CA PRO A 333 1.32 -14.65 -13.48
C PRO A 333 1.22 -13.39 -12.62
N GLU A 334 0.02 -12.79 -12.51
CA GLU A 334 -0.24 -11.60 -11.71
C GLU A 334 -0.28 -11.89 -10.20
N VAL A 335 -0.59 -13.13 -9.80
CA VAL A 335 -0.55 -13.56 -8.41
C VAL A 335 0.90 -13.67 -7.97
N TYR A 336 1.24 -13.02 -6.88
CA TYR A 336 2.57 -13.17 -6.30
C TYR A 336 2.65 -14.48 -5.53
N VAL A 337 3.52 -15.38 -5.96
CA VAL A 337 3.79 -16.66 -5.33
C VAL A 337 5.22 -16.66 -4.81
N PRO A 338 5.45 -16.39 -3.51
CA PRO A 338 6.81 -16.35 -2.96
C PRO A 338 7.47 -17.72 -2.99
N GLU A 339 8.80 -17.73 -2.95
CA GLU A 339 9.52 -18.95 -2.57
C GLU A 339 9.20 -19.26 -1.12
N TRP A 340 8.76 -20.51 -0.86
CA TRP A 340 8.33 -20.92 0.46
C TRP A 340 9.26 -21.99 1.03
N PRO A 341 9.70 -21.89 2.27
CA PRO A 341 10.65 -22.83 2.85
C PRO A 341 10.03 -24.22 3.00
N ALA A 342 10.82 -25.26 2.76
CA ALA A 342 10.41 -26.64 3.04
C ALA A 342 10.34 -26.93 4.56
N ASN A 343 11.19 -26.22 5.34
CA ASN A 343 11.19 -26.34 6.78
C ASN A 343 10.04 -25.52 7.39
N LYS A 344 9.09 -26.20 8.02
CA LYS A 344 7.91 -25.60 8.64
C LYS A 344 8.25 -24.57 9.73
N LEU A 345 9.38 -24.75 10.42
CA LEU A 345 9.87 -23.84 11.47
C LEU A 345 10.27 -22.45 10.92
N GLU A 346 10.49 -22.32 9.63
CA GLU A 346 10.85 -21.06 8.97
C GLU A 346 9.63 -20.29 8.40
N TYR A 347 8.39 -20.79 8.56
CA TYR A 347 7.19 -20.20 7.95
C TYR A 347 6.90 -18.80 8.45
N THR A 348 6.90 -18.58 9.77
CA THR A 348 6.71 -17.26 10.38
C THR A 348 7.76 -16.26 9.90
N LYS A 349 9.03 -16.69 9.87
CA LYS A 349 10.13 -15.87 9.37
C LYS A 349 9.99 -15.56 7.87
N ALA A 350 9.55 -16.52 7.06
CA ALA A 350 9.28 -16.31 5.63
C ALA A 350 8.16 -15.29 5.43
N LEU A 351 7.07 -15.39 6.19
CA LEU A 351 5.97 -14.44 6.16
C LEU A 351 6.42 -13.02 6.52
N HIS A 352 7.20 -12.87 7.61
CA HIS A 352 7.72 -11.57 8.03
C HIS A 352 8.72 -10.93 7.05
N LYS A 353 9.34 -11.72 6.17
CA LYS A 353 10.21 -11.21 5.10
C LYS A 353 9.44 -10.69 3.88
N LEU A 354 8.12 -10.91 3.81
CA LEU A 354 7.30 -10.39 2.72
C LEU A 354 7.02 -8.89 2.96
N ASN A 355 7.72 -8.04 2.23
CA ASN A 355 7.56 -6.58 2.29
C ASN A 355 6.40 -6.06 1.41
N CYS A 356 5.67 -6.94 0.73
CA CYS A 356 4.57 -6.56 -0.15
C CYS A 356 3.27 -6.18 0.58
N PHE A 357 3.23 -6.29 1.91
CA PHE A 357 2.09 -5.96 2.75
C PHE A 357 2.26 -4.63 3.51
N ASP A 358 3.30 -3.86 3.19
CA ASP A 358 3.52 -2.57 3.82
C ASP A 358 2.35 -1.62 3.56
N ILE A 359 2.04 -0.79 4.53
CA ILE A 359 0.94 0.16 4.50
C ILE A 359 1.44 1.57 4.81
N ASP A 360 0.95 2.55 4.05
CA ASP A 360 1.26 3.97 4.20
C ASP A 360 0.30 4.68 5.19
N GLY A 361 -0.19 3.96 6.16
CA GLY A 361 -1.19 4.39 7.14
C GLY A 361 -2.42 3.50 7.13
N THR A 362 -3.03 3.33 8.30
CA THR A 362 -4.24 2.54 8.51
C THR A 362 -5.43 3.46 8.68
N SER A 363 -6.40 3.36 7.77
CA SER A 363 -7.73 3.92 8.02
C SER A 363 -8.59 2.92 8.80
N THR A 364 -9.63 3.44 9.46
CA THR A 364 -10.63 2.59 10.13
C THR A 364 -11.23 1.55 9.16
N GLU A 365 -11.47 1.96 7.91
CA GLU A 365 -11.99 1.08 6.86
C GLU A 365 -10.97 0.01 6.41
N ASP A 366 -9.67 0.27 6.51
CA ASP A 366 -8.65 -0.75 6.25
C ASP A 366 -8.62 -1.80 7.37
N LEU A 367 -8.73 -1.38 8.62
CA LEU A 367 -8.83 -2.27 9.80
C LEU A 367 -10.10 -3.13 9.77
N GLU A 368 -11.22 -2.59 9.31
CA GLU A 368 -12.49 -3.30 9.18
C GLU A 368 -12.68 -4.03 7.85
N ARG A 369 -11.64 -4.10 7.02
CA ARG A 369 -11.72 -4.64 5.66
C ARG A 369 -12.33 -6.03 5.60
N THR A 370 -11.92 -6.96 6.46
CA THR A 370 -12.49 -8.32 6.51
C THR A 370 -13.98 -8.30 6.76
N LYS A 371 -14.46 -7.51 7.72
CA LYS A 371 -15.90 -7.38 8.02
C LYS A 371 -16.69 -6.86 6.82
N LEU A 372 -16.11 -5.87 6.09
CA LEU A 372 -16.75 -5.30 4.91
C LEU A 372 -16.88 -6.32 3.76
N TYR A 373 -15.89 -7.20 3.60
CA TYR A 373 -15.95 -8.27 2.59
C TYR A 373 -16.89 -9.40 3.00
N LEU A 374 -16.98 -9.76 4.29
CA LEU A 374 -17.99 -10.70 4.79
C LEU A 374 -19.40 -10.16 4.55
N ALA A 375 -19.64 -8.89 4.87
CA ALA A 375 -20.91 -8.23 4.54
C ALA A 375 -21.21 -8.22 3.03
N GLU A 376 -20.18 -8.14 2.17
CA GLU A 376 -20.37 -8.26 0.71
C GLU A 376 -20.77 -9.67 0.29
N ASN A 377 -20.22 -10.70 0.91
CA ASN A 377 -20.64 -12.07 0.66
C ASN A 377 -22.12 -12.28 1.04
N GLU A 378 -22.59 -11.73 2.17
CA GLU A 378 -24.00 -11.76 2.55
C GLU A 378 -24.90 -11.04 1.52
N ARG A 379 -24.45 -9.89 0.99
CA ARG A 379 -25.17 -9.19 -0.08
C ARG A 379 -25.27 -10.03 -1.36
N ASN A 380 -24.18 -10.71 -1.72
CA ASN A 380 -24.16 -11.56 -2.92
C ASN A 380 -25.03 -12.79 -2.75
N ASN A 381 -25.08 -13.39 -1.57
CA ASN A 381 -26.01 -14.48 -1.25
C ASN A 381 -27.46 -14.00 -1.39
N LEU A 382 -27.80 -12.87 -0.78
CA LEU A 382 -29.12 -12.27 -0.91
C LEU A 382 -29.48 -11.94 -2.37
N LYS A 383 -28.51 -11.51 -3.17
CA LYS A 383 -28.70 -11.24 -4.61
C LYS A 383 -29.05 -12.50 -5.39
N SER A 384 -28.48 -13.64 -5.04
CA SER A 384 -28.78 -14.94 -5.67
C SER A 384 -30.14 -15.50 -5.28
N GLU A 385 -30.69 -15.09 -4.14
CA GLU A 385 -32.01 -15.51 -3.65
C GLU A 385 -33.17 -14.68 -4.26
N LEU A 386 -32.87 -13.48 -4.75
CA LEU A 386 -33.89 -12.56 -5.27
C LEU A 386 -33.99 -12.62 -6.80
N ASN A 387 -35.22 -12.55 -7.31
CA ASN A 387 -35.51 -12.71 -8.74
C ASN A 387 -35.21 -11.48 -9.60
N SER A 388 -35.00 -10.31 -8.98
CA SER A 388 -34.69 -9.08 -9.72
C SER A 388 -33.59 -8.25 -9.05
N VAL A 389 -32.80 -7.55 -9.86
CA VAL A 389 -31.76 -6.63 -9.38
C VAL A 389 -32.38 -5.44 -8.62
N ASP A 390 -33.55 -4.98 -9.03
CA ASP A 390 -34.22 -3.85 -8.38
C ASP A 390 -34.76 -4.23 -7.00
N ASP A 391 -35.29 -5.44 -6.80
CA ASP A 391 -35.71 -5.94 -5.49
C ASP A 391 -34.52 -6.13 -4.57
N TRP A 392 -33.40 -6.61 -5.11
CA TRP A 392 -32.15 -6.70 -4.35
C TRP A 392 -31.67 -5.32 -3.89
N LEU A 393 -31.58 -4.32 -4.78
CA LEU A 393 -31.17 -2.95 -4.44
C LEU A 393 -32.09 -2.34 -3.39
N LYS A 394 -33.41 -2.52 -3.53
CA LYS A 394 -34.39 -2.06 -2.55
C LYS A 394 -34.20 -2.71 -1.17
N SER A 395 -33.86 -4.00 -1.16
CA SER A 395 -33.66 -4.75 0.08
C SER A 395 -32.41 -4.31 0.85
N LEU A 396 -31.40 -3.71 0.20
CA LEU A 396 -30.17 -3.21 0.80
C LEU A 396 -30.40 -1.97 1.68
N ARG A 397 -31.43 -1.17 1.40
CA ARG A 397 -31.69 0.12 2.07
C ARG A 397 -30.45 1.02 2.05
N THR A 398 -29.88 1.18 0.86
CA THR A 398 -28.64 1.94 0.69
C THR A 398 -28.86 3.43 0.90
N VAL A 399 -27.99 4.06 1.66
CA VAL A 399 -27.91 5.50 1.89
C VAL A 399 -26.57 6.00 1.36
N VAL A 400 -26.60 7.04 0.55
CA VAL A 400 -25.41 7.72 0.01
C VAL A 400 -25.31 9.12 0.60
N THR A 401 -24.25 9.41 1.33
CA THR A 401 -23.95 10.74 1.87
C THR A 401 -22.97 11.46 0.97
N VAL A 402 -23.33 12.65 0.50
CA VAL A 402 -22.48 13.49 -0.35
C VAL A 402 -21.96 14.67 0.48
N GLU A 403 -20.64 14.84 0.51
CA GLU A 403 -19.97 15.93 1.24
C GLU A 403 -18.92 16.61 0.36
N THR A 404 -18.55 17.83 0.70
CA THR A 404 -17.34 18.47 0.15
C THR A 404 -16.10 17.99 0.90
N LEU A 405 -14.91 18.21 0.29
CA LEU A 405 -13.64 17.92 0.95
C LEU A 405 -13.48 18.79 2.22
N ASN A 406 -13.13 18.16 3.33
CA ASN A 406 -12.88 18.80 4.62
C ASN A 406 -11.73 18.09 5.37
N ASN A 407 -11.30 18.63 6.50
CA ASN A 407 -10.17 18.07 7.26
C ASN A 407 -10.42 16.63 7.76
N GLN A 408 -11.69 16.24 7.99
CA GLN A 408 -12.02 14.90 8.50
C GLN A 408 -11.96 13.84 7.40
N ASN A 409 -12.32 14.21 6.14
CA ASN A 409 -12.35 13.26 5.02
C ASN A 409 -11.11 13.37 4.10
N LEU A 410 -10.23 14.36 4.28
CA LEU A 410 -9.06 14.62 3.42
C LEU A 410 -8.12 13.42 3.31
N GLN A 411 -7.67 12.87 4.44
CA GLN A 411 -6.74 11.75 4.45
C GLN A 411 -7.32 10.54 3.72
N ARG A 412 -8.60 10.23 3.99
CA ARG A 412 -9.29 9.11 3.35
C ARG A 412 -9.50 9.35 1.86
N THR A 413 -9.79 10.56 1.45
CA THR A 413 -9.94 10.95 0.04
C THR A 413 -8.63 10.69 -0.72
N VAL A 414 -7.50 11.18 -0.21
CA VAL A 414 -6.17 10.94 -0.80
C VAL A 414 -5.84 9.46 -0.86
N GLN A 415 -6.11 8.73 0.21
CA GLN A 415 -5.90 7.28 0.25
C GLN A 415 -6.73 6.55 -0.83
N LEU A 416 -8.01 6.90 -0.98
CA LEU A 416 -8.89 6.30 -1.99
C LEU A 416 -8.41 6.62 -3.42
N MET A 417 -7.98 7.87 -3.69
CA MET A 417 -7.40 8.29 -4.97
C MET A 417 -6.16 7.46 -5.31
N ASN A 418 -5.29 7.25 -4.34
CA ASN A 418 -4.01 6.57 -4.55
C ASN A 418 -4.14 5.03 -4.60
N LYS A 419 -5.14 4.44 -3.92
CA LYS A 419 -5.33 2.98 -3.86
C LYS A 419 -6.33 2.42 -4.89
N THR A 420 -7.14 3.26 -5.57
CA THR A 420 -8.18 2.81 -6.50
C THR A 420 -7.69 2.84 -7.94
N ASN A 421 -7.72 1.67 -8.59
CA ASN A 421 -7.22 1.48 -9.95
C ASN A 421 -8.31 1.08 -10.96
N GLN A 422 -9.36 0.37 -10.53
CA GLN A 422 -10.36 -0.21 -11.45
C GLN A 422 -11.42 0.80 -11.89
N MET A 423 -12.09 1.43 -10.95
CA MET A 423 -13.05 2.50 -11.24
C MET A 423 -12.36 3.85 -11.01
N ASN A 424 -11.58 4.28 -11.99
CA ASN A 424 -10.83 5.53 -11.96
C ASN A 424 -10.54 6.01 -13.38
N LEU A 425 -11.02 7.20 -13.75
CA LEU A 425 -10.93 7.75 -15.10
C LEU A 425 -9.49 8.06 -15.53
N ILE A 426 -8.71 8.76 -14.69
CA ILE A 426 -7.39 9.32 -15.06
C ILE A 426 -6.27 8.66 -14.26
N THR A 427 -6.59 8.10 -13.09
CA THR A 427 -5.63 7.44 -12.19
C THR A 427 -4.49 8.38 -11.73
N ARG A 428 -4.79 9.66 -11.50
CA ARG A 428 -3.81 10.57 -10.91
C ARG A 428 -3.54 10.22 -9.45
N ARG A 429 -2.31 10.43 -9.02
CA ARG A 429 -1.86 10.20 -7.64
C ARG A 429 -1.44 11.54 -7.04
N LEU A 430 -2.09 11.92 -5.95
CA LEU A 430 -1.87 13.22 -5.31
C LEU A 430 -1.52 13.02 -3.84
N THR A 431 -0.65 13.88 -3.34
CA THR A 431 -0.45 14.10 -1.91
C THR A 431 -1.59 14.96 -1.35
N GLU A 432 -1.71 15.04 -0.02
CA GLU A 432 -2.72 15.90 0.59
C GLU A 432 -2.51 17.38 0.24
N SER A 433 -1.27 17.84 0.22
CA SER A 433 -0.93 19.22 -0.15
C SER A 433 -1.28 19.52 -1.61
N GLU A 434 -1.01 18.60 -2.54
CA GLU A 434 -1.39 18.76 -3.94
C GLU A 434 -2.90 18.77 -4.13
N LEU A 435 -3.63 17.89 -3.41
CA LEU A 435 -5.09 17.86 -3.48
C LEU A 435 -5.71 19.15 -2.93
N LEU A 436 -5.24 19.64 -1.79
CA LEU A 436 -5.70 20.90 -1.20
C LEU A 436 -5.39 22.08 -2.12
N SER A 437 -4.18 22.14 -2.71
CA SER A 437 -3.80 23.18 -3.66
C SER A 437 -4.70 23.15 -4.91
N TRP A 438 -5.08 21.95 -5.36
CA TRP A 438 -5.97 21.79 -6.52
C TRP A 438 -7.40 22.23 -6.20
N VAL A 439 -7.98 21.79 -5.06
CA VAL A 439 -9.36 22.12 -4.66
C VAL A 439 -9.55 23.60 -4.31
N ASN A 440 -8.51 24.26 -3.80
CA ASN A 440 -8.57 25.69 -3.44
C ASN A 440 -8.60 26.64 -4.66
N GLN A 441 -8.45 26.16 -5.87
CA GLN A 441 -8.63 26.99 -7.08
C GLN A 441 -10.13 27.29 -7.28
N LYS A 442 -10.43 28.54 -7.66
CA LYS A 442 -11.83 29.07 -7.73
C LYS A 442 -12.76 28.27 -8.65
N ASN A 443 -12.19 27.66 -9.69
CA ASN A 443 -12.94 26.89 -10.70
C ASN A 443 -12.95 25.38 -10.44
N HIS A 444 -12.41 24.90 -9.30
CA HIS A 444 -12.38 23.48 -8.96
C HIS A 444 -13.37 23.15 -7.85
N LYS A 445 -13.92 21.94 -7.90
CA LYS A 445 -14.77 21.40 -6.86
C LYS A 445 -14.55 19.89 -6.72
N LEU A 446 -14.67 19.40 -5.48
CA LEU A 446 -14.57 17.98 -5.18
C LEU A 446 -15.65 17.57 -4.20
N TRP A 447 -16.33 16.46 -4.53
CA TRP A 447 -17.30 15.79 -3.65
C TRP A 447 -16.81 14.41 -3.28
N THR A 448 -17.12 14.01 -2.08
CA THR A 448 -16.90 12.67 -1.54
C THR A 448 -18.25 12.00 -1.34
N PHE A 449 -18.28 10.68 -1.54
CA PHE A 449 -19.49 9.86 -1.42
C PHE A 449 -19.25 8.77 -0.38
N GLY A 450 -19.98 8.86 0.73
CA GLY A 450 -20.05 7.82 1.75
C GLY A 450 -21.21 6.88 1.46
N VAL A 451 -21.06 5.57 1.69
CA VAL A 451 -22.09 4.55 1.43
C VAL A 451 -22.33 3.70 2.65
N THR A 452 -23.58 3.63 3.07
CA THR A 452 -24.06 2.77 4.17
C THR A 452 -25.25 1.94 3.70
N ASP A 453 -25.34 0.70 4.16
CA ASP A 453 -26.51 -0.15 3.95
C ASP A 453 -26.82 -0.99 5.19
N LYS A 454 -27.84 -1.86 5.13
CA LYS A 454 -28.26 -2.69 6.28
C LYS A 454 -27.19 -3.66 6.80
N PHE A 455 -26.16 -3.99 6.00
CA PHE A 455 -25.11 -4.94 6.36
C PHE A 455 -23.88 -4.24 6.94
N SER A 456 -23.52 -3.06 6.43
CA SER A 456 -22.33 -2.36 6.90
C SER A 456 -22.32 -0.86 6.52
N ASN A 457 -21.50 -0.11 7.26
CA ASN A 457 -21.05 1.21 6.82
C ASN A 457 -19.75 1.04 6.03
N SER A 458 -19.79 1.29 4.71
CA SER A 458 -18.61 1.20 3.85
C SER A 458 -17.71 2.44 3.91
N GLY A 459 -18.12 3.47 4.64
CA GLY A 459 -17.40 4.74 4.78
C GLY A 459 -17.31 5.52 3.46
N LEU A 460 -16.29 6.35 3.32
CA LEU A 460 -16.00 7.09 2.10
C LEU A 460 -15.50 6.14 1.01
N THR A 461 -16.30 6.01 -0.05
CA THR A 461 -16.07 5.04 -1.14
C THR A 461 -16.03 5.67 -2.53
N GLY A 462 -16.52 6.89 -2.70
CA GLY A 462 -16.55 7.57 -4.00
C GLY A 462 -15.94 8.97 -3.94
N ILE A 463 -15.34 9.40 -5.06
CA ILE A 463 -14.79 10.75 -5.26
C ILE A 463 -15.18 11.22 -6.65
N LEU A 464 -15.67 12.43 -6.74
CA LEU A 464 -15.95 13.14 -7.98
C LEU A 464 -15.33 14.53 -7.91
N SER A 465 -14.44 14.85 -8.84
CA SER A 465 -13.87 16.19 -8.94
C SER A 465 -14.08 16.80 -10.30
N ILE A 466 -14.30 18.10 -10.33
CA ILE A 466 -14.58 18.88 -11.53
C ILE A 466 -13.78 20.17 -11.59
N GLU A 467 -13.58 20.61 -12.82
CA GLU A 467 -13.12 21.96 -13.16
C GLU A 467 -14.21 22.66 -13.98
N PHE A 468 -14.45 23.92 -13.70
CA PHE A 468 -15.28 24.81 -14.50
C PHE A 468 -14.43 25.55 -15.52
N ASP A 469 -14.83 25.52 -16.78
CA ASP A 469 -14.25 26.27 -17.87
C ASP A 469 -15.40 26.95 -18.65
N ASP A 470 -15.76 28.16 -18.24
CA ASP A 470 -16.92 28.94 -18.73
C ASP A 470 -18.24 28.14 -18.59
N LYS A 471 -18.80 27.65 -19.69
CA LYS A 471 -20.02 26.87 -19.75
C LYS A 471 -19.78 25.35 -19.86
N ILE A 472 -18.57 24.92 -19.63
CA ILE A 472 -18.15 23.51 -19.72
C ILE A 472 -17.69 23.05 -18.34
N ILE A 473 -18.14 21.88 -17.92
CA ILE A 473 -17.57 21.17 -16.78
C ILE A 473 -16.69 20.04 -17.29
N ARG A 474 -15.47 19.97 -16.77
CA ARG A 474 -14.56 18.83 -16.97
C ARG A 474 -14.51 17.97 -15.71
N ILE A 475 -14.83 16.69 -15.84
CA ILE A 475 -14.64 15.71 -14.76
C ILE A 475 -13.19 15.24 -14.79
N PHE A 476 -12.46 15.50 -13.71
CA PHE A 476 -11.08 15.06 -13.52
C PHE A 476 -11.03 13.72 -12.81
N ASP A 477 -11.68 13.60 -11.67
CA ASP A 477 -11.73 12.34 -10.94
C ASP A 477 -13.15 11.80 -10.94
N PHE A 478 -13.26 10.54 -11.28
CA PHE A 478 -14.43 9.71 -11.04
C PHE A 478 -13.91 8.40 -10.49
N ILE A 479 -13.92 8.29 -9.16
CA ILE A 479 -13.28 7.20 -8.44
C ILE A 479 -14.31 6.51 -7.57
N LEU A 480 -14.38 5.18 -7.65
CA LEU A 480 -15.26 4.40 -6.81
C LEU A 480 -14.54 3.13 -6.32
N SER A 481 -14.66 2.87 -5.03
CA SER A 481 -14.15 1.65 -4.41
C SER A 481 -14.84 0.41 -4.97
N CYS A 482 -14.06 -0.65 -5.24
CA CYS A 482 -14.60 -1.93 -5.73
C CYS A 482 -15.67 -2.54 -4.80
N ARG A 483 -15.65 -2.20 -3.51
CA ARG A 483 -16.62 -2.68 -2.50
C ARG A 483 -18.07 -2.26 -2.76
N VAL A 484 -18.30 -1.20 -3.50
CA VAL A 484 -19.65 -0.66 -3.75
C VAL A 484 -20.01 -0.59 -5.25
N MET A 485 -19.14 -1.11 -6.12
CA MET A 485 -19.40 -1.16 -7.56
C MET A 485 -20.62 -2.02 -7.88
N GLY A 486 -21.38 -1.60 -8.91
CA GLY A 486 -22.55 -2.33 -9.39
C GLY A 486 -23.80 -2.19 -8.53
N ARG A 487 -23.82 -1.25 -7.57
CA ARG A 487 -24.96 -0.93 -6.71
C ARG A 487 -25.65 0.39 -7.09
N LYS A 488 -25.49 0.84 -8.33
CA LYS A 488 -25.98 2.13 -8.86
C LYS A 488 -25.38 3.36 -8.16
N ILE A 489 -24.27 3.21 -7.43
CA ILE A 489 -23.55 4.35 -6.83
C ILE A 489 -22.89 5.19 -7.91
N GLU A 490 -22.38 4.54 -8.95
CA GLU A 490 -21.79 5.18 -10.13
C GLU A 490 -22.80 6.15 -10.78
N GLU A 491 -24.02 5.70 -10.95
CA GLU A 491 -25.10 6.49 -11.52
C GLU A 491 -25.50 7.66 -10.61
N ILE A 492 -25.48 7.48 -9.28
CA ILE A 492 -25.72 8.56 -8.31
C ILE A 492 -24.64 9.64 -8.43
N MET A 493 -23.37 9.25 -8.52
CA MET A 493 -22.28 10.20 -8.71
C MET A 493 -22.44 11.01 -10.00
N LEU A 494 -22.82 10.35 -11.11
CA LEU A 494 -23.11 11.03 -12.37
C LEU A 494 -24.32 11.95 -12.25
N ASN A 495 -25.41 11.50 -11.64
CA ASN A 495 -26.59 12.33 -11.43
C ASN A 495 -26.27 13.58 -10.61
N HIS A 496 -25.43 13.45 -9.60
CA HIS A 496 -25.00 14.58 -8.79
C HIS A 496 -24.33 15.66 -9.65
N VAL A 497 -23.34 15.32 -10.48
CA VAL A 497 -22.67 16.30 -11.34
C VAL A 497 -23.60 16.85 -12.44
N ILE A 498 -24.49 16.04 -13.00
CA ILE A 498 -25.45 16.49 -14.02
C ILE A 498 -26.44 17.50 -13.41
N GLN A 499 -26.98 17.23 -12.22
CA GLN A 499 -27.88 18.16 -11.52
C GLN A 499 -27.15 19.45 -11.12
N TYR A 500 -25.94 19.33 -10.61
CA TYR A 500 -25.11 20.48 -10.30
C TYR A 500 -24.84 21.34 -11.54
N SER A 501 -24.53 20.72 -12.68
CA SER A 501 -24.29 21.40 -13.96
C SER A 501 -25.52 22.14 -14.46
N LYS A 502 -26.72 21.51 -14.40
CA LYS A 502 -27.99 22.15 -14.77
C LYS A 502 -28.25 23.38 -13.91
N LYS A 503 -28.06 23.29 -12.59
CA LYS A 503 -28.28 24.40 -11.65
C LYS A 503 -27.36 25.60 -11.93
N ASN A 504 -26.16 25.35 -12.49
CA ASN A 504 -25.15 26.38 -12.77
C ASN A 504 -25.14 26.82 -14.24
N GLY A 505 -26.11 26.43 -15.06
CA GLY A 505 -26.26 26.89 -16.47
C GLY A 505 -25.14 26.38 -17.39
N VAL A 506 -24.62 25.19 -17.14
CA VAL A 506 -23.56 24.53 -17.93
C VAL A 506 -24.19 23.91 -19.20
N ASP A 507 -23.53 24.10 -20.32
CA ASP A 507 -24.00 23.59 -21.62
C ASP A 507 -23.47 22.18 -21.94
N LYS A 508 -22.31 21.80 -21.38
CA LYS A 508 -21.60 20.55 -21.71
C LYS A 508 -20.81 20.01 -20.52
N ILE A 509 -20.84 18.69 -20.33
CA ILE A 509 -19.94 17.98 -19.40
C ILE A 509 -19.00 17.09 -20.20
N VAL A 510 -17.70 17.12 -19.88
CA VAL A 510 -16.66 16.34 -20.53
C VAL A 510 -15.91 15.53 -19.47
N ALA A 511 -15.72 14.24 -19.70
CA ALA A 511 -14.89 13.39 -18.86
C ALA A 511 -13.76 12.78 -19.71
N ILE A 512 -12.52 13.00 -19.32
CA ILE A 512 -11.35 12.47 -20.02
C ILE A 512 -11.05 11.08 -19.48
N TYR A 513 -10.82 10.12 -20.36
CA TYR A 513 -10.42 8.78 -20.00
C TYR A 513 -8.96 8.52 -20.39
N LEU A 514 -8.13 8.19 -19.42
CA LEU A 514 -6.74 7.74 -19.65
C LEU A 514 -6.66 6.23 -19.40
N PRO A 515 -6.48 5.41 -20.46
CA PRO A 515 -6.47 3.97 -20.30
C PRO A 515 -5.26 3.50 -19.50
N THR A 516 -5.51 2.56 -18.58
CA THR A 516 -4.48 1.85 -17.83
C THR A 516 -4.76 0.34 -17.90
N PRO A 517 -3.79 -0.54 -17.60
CA PRO A 517 -4.04 -1.99 -17.56
C PRO A 517 -5.14 -2.42 -16.59
N LYS A 518 -5.51 -1.55 -15.63
CA LYS A 518 -6.40 -1.88 -14.52
C LYS A 518 -7.78 -1.20 -14.58
N ASN A 519 -7.97 -0.12 -15.38
CA ASN A 519 -9.19 0.68 -15.35
C ASN A 519 -10.22 0.38 -16.46
N LYS A 520 -10.10 -0.77 -17.13
CA LYS A 520 -11.10 -1.23 -18.09
C LYS A 520 -12.53 -1.26 -17.53
N PRO A 521 -12.80 -1.70 -16.28
CA PRO A 521 -14.15 -1.65 -15.70
C PRO A 521 -14.76 -0.25 -15.66
N CYS A 522 -13.95 0.78 -15.46
CA CYS A 522 -14.39 2.18 -15.56
C CYS A 522 -14.84 2.52 -16.99
N PHE A 523 -14.04 2.18 -17.98
CA PHE A 523 -14.39 2.39 -19.38
C PHE A 523 -15.69 1.68 -19.77
N ASP A 524 -15.84 0.41 -19.38
CA ASP A 524 -17.03 -0.40 -19.68
C ASP A 524 -18.30 0.21 -19.06
N PHE A 525 -18.22 0.75 -17.85
CA PHE A 525 -19.32 1.50 -17.23
C PHE A 525 -19.65 2.78 -18.01
N TRP A 526 -18.64 3.57 -18.37
CA TRP A 526 -18.86 4.83 -19.09
C TRP A 526 -19.45 4.62 -20.48
N ILE A 527 -19.07 3.57 -21.20
CA ILE A 527 -19.65 3.22 -22.51
C ILE A 527 -21.10 2.73 -22.38
N SER A 528 -21.37 1.86 -21.40
CA SER A 528 -22.62 1.10 -21.39
C SER A 528 -23.72 1.67 -20.50
N LYS A 529 -23.36 2.41 -19.43
CA LYS A 529 -24.30 2.79 -18.37
C LYS A 529 -24.34 4.28 -18.06
N SER A 530 -23.30 5.05 -18.40
CA SER A 530 -23.20 6.46 -18.04
C SER A 530 -24.21 7.35 -18.79
N GLY A 531 -24.66 6.93 -19.98
CA GLY A 531 -25.43 7.75 -20.90
C GLY A 531 -24.62 8.81 -21.66
N PHE A 532 -23.33 8.95 -21.36
CA PHE A 532 -22.42 9.83 -22.08
C PHE A 532 -22.08 9.26 -23.47
N THR A 533 -21.70 10.12 -24.40
CA THR A 533 -21.25 9.73 -25.73
C THR A 533 -19.73 9.74 -25.79
N PHE A 534 -19.12 8.64 -26.20
CA PHE A 534 -17.66 8.53 -26.33
C PHE A 534 -17.15 9.15 -27.62
N ILE A 535 -16.11 9.97 -27.54
CA ILE A 535 -15.40 10.57 -28.67
C ILE A 535 -14.01 9.95 -28.74
N GLU A 536 -13.82 9.02 -29.64
CA GLU A 536 -12.60 8.22 -29.77
C GLU A 536 -11.34 9.06 -30.00
N LYS A 537 -11.42 10.08 -30.88
CA LYS A 537 -10.28 10.97 -31.20
C LYS A 537 -9.72 11.72 -30.00
N GLU A 538 -10.56 11.99 -29.00
CA GLU A 538 -10.22 12.79 -27.82
C GLU A 538 -10.08 11.93 -26.55
N ASN A 539 -10.34 10.63 -26.64
CA ASN A 539 -10.48 9.74 -25.47
C ASN A 539 -11.37 10.35 -24.39
N SER A 540 -12.50 10.93 -24.78
CA SER A 540 -13.39 11.66 -23.88
C SER A 540 -14.83 11.21 -23.98
N PHE A 541 -15.57 11.33 -22.88
CA PHE A 541 -17.00 11.13 -22.78
C PHE A 541 -17.70 12.48 -22.66
N ILE A 542 -18.78 12.67 -23.40
CA ILE A 542 -19.50 13.94 -23.47
C ILE A 542 -20.96 13.73 -23.08
N TRP A 543 -21.47 14.58 -22.20
CA TRP A 543 -22.89 14.70 -21.89
C TRP A 543 -23.45 16.01 -22.46
N ASN A 544 -24.52 15.87 -23.20
CA ASN A 544 -25.35 16.99 -23.70
C ASN A 544 -26.72 16.95 -23.01
N PHE A 545 -27.18 18.08 -22.50
CA PHE A 545 -28.42 18.17 -21.72
C PHE A 545 -29.72 17.92 -22.51
N SER A 546 -29.65 17.47 -23.76
CA SER A 546 -30.78 16.98 -24.53
C SER A 546 -31.34 15.65 -24.01
N LYS A 547 -30.56 14.90 -23.24
CA LYS A 547 -30.96 13.62 -22.64
C LYS A 547 -31.58 13.82 -21.27
N SER A 548 -32.59 13.00 -20.94
CA SER A 548 -33.13 12.93 -19.57
C SER A 548 -32.13 12.30 -18.62
N VAL A 549 -32.04 12.82 -17.39
CA VAL A 549 -31.22 12.22 -16.34
C VAL A 549 -31.89 10.93 -15.87
N PRO A 550 -31.20 9.79 -15.80
CA PRO A 550 -31.78 8.56 -15.27
C PRO A 550 -32.27 8.74 -13.82
N GLU A 551 -33.51 8.39 -13.56
CA GLU A 551 -34.05 8.37 -12.21
C GLU A 551 -33.55 7.13 -11.48
N ILE A 552 -32.96 7.32 -10.30
CA ILE A 552 -32.45 6.21 -9.48
C ILE A 552 -33.42 6.00 -8.34
N ALA A 553 -34.26 4.98 -8.49
CA ALA A 553 -35.16 4.55 -7.44
C ALA A 553 -34.41 3.72 -6.37
N ASN A 554 -34.94 3.69 -5.14
CA ASN A 554 -34.55 2.79 -4.07
C ASN A 554 -33.19 3.08 -3.38
N ILE A 555 -32.60 4.26 -3.55
CA ILE A 555 -31.40 4.70 -2.84
C ILE A 555 -31.69 6.09 -2.27
N GLU A 556 -31.46 6.24 -0.98
CA GLU A 556 -31.55 7.53 -0.30
C GLU A 556 -30.25 8.33 -0.49
N VAL A 557 -30.36 9.60 -0.86
CA VAL A 557 -29.20 10.48 -1.03
C VAL A 557 -29.30 11.64 -0.06
N ILE A 558 -28.38 11.71 0.88
CA ILE A 558 -28.23 12.81 1.84
C ILE A 558 -27.15 13.76 1.30
N ASN A 559 -27.53 14.96 0.92
CA ASN A 559 -26.62 15.93 0.35
C ASN A 559 -26.25 16.99 1.39
N ASN A 560 -25.00 16.95 1.87
CA ASN A 560 -24.38 17.88 2.82
C ASN A 560 -23.33 18.79 2.12
N SER A 561 -23.36 18.91 0.79
CA SER A 561 -22.34 19.61 -0.02
C SER A 561 -22.72 21.04 -0.38
#